data_987cbc84e49223c42600462e3d2486e1
#
_entry.id   987cbc84e49223c42600462e3d2486e1
#
_cell.length_a   1.000
_cell.length_b   1.000
_cell.length_c   1.000
_cell.angle_alpha   90.00
_cell.angle_beta   90.00
_cell.angle_gamma   90.00
#
_symmetry.space_group_name_H-M   'P 1'
#
loop_
_entity.id
_entity.type
_entity.pdbx_description
1 polymer ?
#
loop_
_entity_poly.entity_id
_entity_poly.type
_entity_poly.pdbx_seq_one_letter_code
_entity_poly.pdbx_strand_id
1 'polypeptide(L)'
;MQHTNDKEEMKDFAAIDFETANFERTSVCSVGVVVVRNGKKVDQFYSLIHPEPDYYNRVCSSVNGLGREDTEEAPIFPDVWKQIEPKIEGLPLVAHNKAFDESCLKAVFRMYQMDYPDYPFYCTLIKSRQVWPGGHHNLDIIAERCGYDLK
;
A
#
# COMPACT_ATOMS: atom_id res chain seq x y z
N MET A 1 -17.10 -19.31 -23.83
CA MET A 1 -16.52 -18.21 -23.46
C MET A 1 -16.54 -17.91 -22.02
N GLN A 2 -15.53 -17.49 -21.57
CA GLN A 2 -15.35 -17.44 -20.22
C GLN A 2 -15.32 -16.09 -19.69
N HIS A 3 -16.34 -15.45 -19.64
CA HIS A 3 -16.36 -14.19 -19.04
C HIS A 3 -16.51 -14.21 -17.58
N THR A 4 -16.54 -15.34 -17.05
CA THR A 4 -16.58 -15.43 -15.61
C THR A 4 -15.35 -14.88 -14.97
N ASN A 5 -14.27 -14.74 -15.72
CA ASN A 5 -13.04 -14.22 -15.14
C ASN A 5 -13.18 -12.83 -14.59
N ASP A 6 -14.09 -12.05 -15.13
CA ASP A 6 -14.31 -10.72 -14.63
C ASP A 6 -14.88 -10.72 -13.23
N LYS A 7 -15.49 -11.84 -12.83
CA LYS A 7 -16.05 -11.99 -11.51
C LYS A 7 -15.20 -12.87 -10.64
N GLU A 8 -14.20 -13.51 -11.20
CA GLU A 8 -13.33 -14.31 -10.39
C GLU A 8 -12.54 -13.38 -9.51
N GLU A 9 -12.50 -13.71 -8.28
CA GLU A 9 -11.74 -12.95 -7.32
C GLU A 9 -10.27 -13.14 -7.58
N MET A 10 -9.52 -12.06 -7.46
CA MET A 10 -8.10 -12.13 -7.47
C MET A 10 -7.68 -12.87 -6.22
N LYS A 11 -7.04 -14.03 -6.38
CA LYS A 11 -6.69 -14.89 -5.25
C LYS A 11 -5.24 -14.77 -4.81
N ASP A 12 -4.39 -14.28 -5.68
CA ASP A 12 -2.97 -14.13 -5.39
C ASP A 12 -2.59 -12.66 -5.60
N PHE A 13 -2.21 -11.99 -4.53
CA PHE A 13 -1.83 -10.58 -4.61
C PHE A 13 -1.11 -10.15 -3.34
N ALA A 14 -0.49 -9.00 -3.39
CA ALA A 14 0.05 -8.35 -2.21
C ALA A 14 -0.65 -7.00 -2.04
N ALA A 15 -1.34 -6.82 -0.93
CA ALA A 15 -1.92 -5.53 -0.59
C ALA A 15 -0.84 -4.67 0.03
N ILE A 16 -0.75 -3.42 -0.40
CA ILE A 16 0.28 -2.50 0.08
C ILE A 16 -0.34 -1.17 0.46
N ASP A 17 0.19 -0.58 1.53
CA ASP A 17 -0.29 0.70 2.04
C ASP A 17 0.88 1.50 2.58
N PHE A 18 1.03 2.72 2.07
CA PHE A 18 2.08 3.64 2.51
C PHE A 18 1.48 4.81 3.29
N GLU A 19 2.23 5.29 4.26
CA GLU A 19 1.97 6.59 4.88
C GLU A 19 3.14 7.51 4.54
N THR A 20 2.87 8.80 4.38
CA THR A 20 3.91 9.78 4.09
C THR A 20 4.03 10.79 5.23
N ALA A 21 5.24 11.30 5.42
CA ALA A 21 5.52 12.30 6.45
C ALA A 21 5.03 13.69 6.03
N ASN A 22 5.07 13.97 4.74
CA ASN A 22 4.68 15.27 4.19
C ASN A 22 4.05 15.07 2.80
N PHE A 23 3.82 16.15 2.07
CA PHE A 23 3.14 16.05 0.78
C PHE A 23 4.05 15.59 -0.37
N GLU A 24 5.34 15.39 -0.12
CA GLU A 24 6.22 14.79 -1.11
C GLU A 24 5.98 13.29 -1.15
N ARG A 25 5.75 12.75 -2.32
CA ARG A 25 5.47 11.32 -2.48
C ARG A 25 6.65 10.43 -2.05
N THR A 26 7.86 10.97 -2.09
CA THR A 26 9.05 10.24 -1.66
C THR A 26 9.13 10.07 -0.14
N SER A 27 8.37 10.85 0.62
CA SER A 27 8.48 10.88 2.08
C SER A 27 7.75 9.75 2.78
N VAL A 28 7.76 8.55 2.21
CA VAL A 28 7.12 7.39 2.84
C VAL A 28 7.74 7.15 4.22
N CYS A 29 6.89 7.05 5.24
CA CYS A 29 7.33 6.88 6.62
C CYS A 29 6.84 5.58 7.26
N SER A 30 5.97 4.86 6.58
CA SER A 30 5.61 3.50 6.96
C SER A 30 5.07 2.75 5.76
N VAL A 31 5.16 1.43 5.81
CA VAL A 31 4.58 0.57 4.80
C VAL A 31 4.00 -0.68 5.46
N GLY A 32 2.80 -1.05 5.03
CA GLY A 32 2.19 -2.30 5.41
C GLY A 32 1.98 -3.15 4.17
N VAL A 33 2.23 -4.45 4.28
CA VAL A 33 2.06 -5.40 3.19
C VAL A 33 1.34 -6.63 3.74
N VAL A 34 0.34 -7.10 3.02
CA VAL A 34 -0.33 -8.36 3.33
C VAL A 34 -0.28 -9.21 2.07
N VAL A 35 0.27 -10.40 2.19
CA VAL A 35 0.40 -11.32 1.06
C VAL A 35 -0.74 -12.33 1.13
N VAL A 36 -1.47 -12.45 0.01
CA VAL A 36 -2.61 -13.35 -0.11
C VAL A 36 -2.32 -14.34 -1.23
N ARG A 37 -2.46 -15.63 -0.93
CA ARG A 37 -2.34 -16.69 -1.93
C ARG A 37 -3.50 -17.66 -1.77
N ASN A 38 -4.11 -18.01 -2.88
CA ASN A 38 -5.30 -18.87 -2.90
C ASN A 38 -6.41 -18.31 -2.01
N GLY A 39 -6.54 -16.99 -1.99
CA GLY A 39 -7.57 -16.31 -1.21
C GLY A 39 -7.32 -16.26 0.29
N LYS A 40 -6.14 -16.66 0.75
CA LYS A 40 -5.82 -16.68 2.17
C LYS A 40 -4.59 -15.85 2.47
N LYS A 41 -4.62 -15.15 3.59
CA LYS A 41 -3.45 -14.41 4.05
C LYS A 41 -2.37 -15.41 4.47
N VAL A 42 -1.22 -15.32 3.83
CA VAL A 42 -0.09 -16.22 4.11
C VAL A 42 1.09 -15.50 4.75
N ASP A 43 1.14 -14.18 4.66
CA ASP A 43 2.24 -13.41 5.24
C ASP A 43 1.79 -11.98 5.44
N GLN A 44 2.47 -11.26 6.32
CA GLN A 44 2.27 -9.83 6.48
C GLN A 44 3.57 -9.20 6.95
N PHE A 45 3.73 -7.94 6.62
CA PHE A 45 4.94 -7.21 6.98
C PHE A 45 4.57 -5.76 7.25
N TYR A 46 5.15 -5.16 8.26
CA TYR A 46 4.99 -3.75 8.54
C TYR A 46 6.32 -3.18 8.98
N SER A 47 6.65 -2.00 8.50
CA SER A 47 7.85 -1.30 8.96
C SER A 47 7.64 0.20 8.92
N LEU A 48 8.20 0.86 9.91
CA LEU A 48 8.45 2.29 9.83
C LEU A 48 9.61 2.51 8.86
N ILE A 49 9.64 3.68 8.24
CA ILE A 49 10.67 4.07 7.27
C ILE A 49 11.14 5.47 7.62
N HIS A 50 12.45 5.68 7.59
CA HIS A 50 12.97 7.03 7.73
C HIS A 50 12.65 7.80 6.43
N PRO A 51 11.81 8.83 6.50
CA PRO A 51 11.34 9.50 5.28
C PRO A 51 12.38 10.45 4.70
N GLU A 52 12.28 10.70 3.40
CA GLU A 52 13.12 11.66 2.71
C GLU A 52 12.26 12.47 1.75
N PRO A 53 12.10 13.77 1.95
CA PRO A 53 12.66 14.59 3.04
C PRO A 53 12.05 14.26 4.41
N ASP A 54 12.81 14.46 5.45
CA ASP A 54 12.47 13.94 6.78
C ASP A 54 11.66 14.89 7.67
N TYR A 55 11.05 15.92 7.11
CA TYR A 55 10.19 16.78 7.90
C TYR A 55 8.76 16.25 7.91
N TYR A 56 8.03 16.51 8.98
CA TYR A 56 6.66 16.09 9.11
C TYR A 56 5.70 17.24 8.92
N ASN A 57 4.66 17.00 8.11
CA ASN A 57 3.59 17.93 7.86
C ASN A 57 2.47 17.66 8.86
N ARG A 58 1.89 18.72 9.42
CA ARG A 58 0.87 18.60 10.45
C ARG A 58 -0.36 17.81 9.95
N VAL A 59 -0.74 18.02 8.69
CA VAL A 59 -1.89 17.32 8.12
C VAL A 59 -1.61 15.83 8.02
N CYS A 60 -0.44 15.45 7.49
CA CYS A 60 -0.08 14.05 7.37
C CYS A 60 0.01 13.38 8.74
N SER A 61 0.63 14.03 9.72
CA SER A 61 0.72 13.48 11.08
C SER A 61 -0.64 13.32 11.72
N SER A 62 -1.59 14.22 11.44
CA SER A 62 -2.93 14.08 12.00
C SER A 62 -3.69 12.88 11.41
N VAL A 63 -3.37 12.51 10.19
CA VAL A 63 -4.01 11.37 9.53
C VAL A 63 -3.39 10.05 9.97
N ASN A 64 -2.06 9.95 9.99
CA ASN A 64 -1.39 8.68 10.26
C ASN A 64 -0.86 8.52 11.68
N GLY A 65 -0.87 9.58 12.47
CA GLY A 65 -0.43 9.52 13.86
C GLY A 65 1.08 9.43 14.07
N LEU A 66 1.87 9.55 13.01
CA LEU A 66 3.31 9.43 13.08
C LEU A 66 3.98 10.80 13.15
N GLY A 67 5.10 10.87 13.85
CA GLY A 67 5.91 12.06 13.95
C GLY A 67 7.38 11.71 13.80
N ARG A 68 8.21 12.72 13.85
CA ARG A 68 9.64 12.57 13.62
C ARG A 68 10.29 11.56 14.57
N GLU A 69 9.88 11.57 15.82
CA GLU A 69 10.45 10.67 16.83
C GLU A 69 10.16 9.19 16.54
N ASP A 70 9.11 8.91 15.79
CA ASP A 70 8.73 7.53 15.46
C ASP A 70 9.65 6.93 14.40
N THR A 71 10.19 7.76 13.50
CA THR A 71 10.95 7.28 12.36
C THR A 71 12.39 7.74 12.33
N GLU A 72 12.82 8.46 13.35
CA GLU A 72 14.18 9.00 13.42
C GLU A 72 15.24 7.91 13.31
N GLU A 73 15.01 6.77 13.95
CA GLU A 73 15.93 5.64 13.92
C GLU A 73 15.47 4.52 12.97
N ALA A 74 14.43 4.77 12.17
CA ALA A 74 13.91 3.76 11.27
C ALA A 74 14.84 3.58 10.07
N PRO A 75 14.80 2.41 9.41
CA PRO A 75 15.59 2.18 8.21
C PRO A 75 15.07 3.00 7.04
N ILE A 76 15.94 3.26 6.08
CA ILE A 76 15.56 3.96 4.85
C ILE A 76 14.81 2.99 3.93
N PHE A 77 14.10 3.53 2.96
CA PHE A 77 13.26 2.73 2.06
C PHE A 77 13.99 1.56 1.38
N PRO A 78 15.20 1.73 0.82
CA PRO A 78 15.86 0.61 0.15
C PRO A 78 16.07 -0.60 1.07
N ASP A 79 16.39 -0.37 2.33
CA ASP A 79 16.61 -1.45 3.29
C ASP A 79 15.30 -2.16 3.64
N VAL A 80 14.21 -1.41 3.71
CA VAL A 80 12.88 -1.98 3.96
C VAL A 80 12.41 -2.77 2.75
N TRP A 81 12.63 -2.24 1.54
CA TRP A 81 12.17 -2.89 0.32
C TRP A 81 12.86 -4.22 0.06
N LYS A 82 14.11 -4.34 0.48
CA LYS A 82 14.83 -5.63 0.41
C LYS A 82 14.10 -6.74 1.15
N GLN A 83 13.38 -6.40 2.21
CA GLN A 83 12.64 -7.38 3.00
C GLN A 83 11.29 -7.69 2.37
N ILE A 84 10.71 -6.72 1.66
CA ILE A 84 9.41 -6.87 1.03
C ILE A 84 9.51 -7.64 -0.29
N GLU A 85 10.51 -7.32 -1.09
CA GLU A 85 10.63 -7.81 -2.46
C GLU A 85 10.48 -9.32 -2.60
N PRO A 86 11.17 -10.15 -1.82
CA PRO A 86 10.98 -11.60 -1.95
C PRO A 86 9.60 -12.08 -1.55
N LYS A 87 8.89 -11.33 -0.71
CA LYS A 87 7.54 -11.73 -0.28
C LYS A 87 6.49 -11.50 -1.36
N ILE A 88 6.72 -10.54 -2.25
CA ILE A 88 5.75 -10.15 -3.26
C ILE A 88 6.12 -10.59 -4.67
N GLU A 89 7.19 -11.37 -4.80
CA GLU A 89 7.68 -11.79 -6.10
C GLU A 89 6.59 -12.46 -6.93
N GLY A 90 6.41 -11.97 -8.15
CA GLY A 90 5.41 -12.52 -9.07
C GLY A 90 3.98 -12.14 -8.79
N LEU A 91 3.73 -11.32 -7.78
CA LEU A 91 2.37 -10.94 -7.41
C LEU A 91 2.03 -9.54 -7.90
N PRO A 92 0.77 -9.32 -8.30
CA PRO A 92 0.30 -7.95 -8.50
C PRO A 92 0.14 -7.26 -7.16
N LEU A 93 0.25 -5.95 -7.16
CA LEU A 93 0.03 -5.13 -5.98
C LEU A 93 -1.39 -4.59 -5.99
N VAL A 94 -1.98 -4.52 -4.81
CA VAL A 94 -3.33 -4.00 -4.63
C VAL A 94 -3.26 -2.91 -3.57
N ALA A 95 -3.91 -1.79 -3.84
CA ALA A 95 -3.96 -0.70 -2.89
C ALA A 95 -5.34 -0.06 -2.92
N HIS A 96 -5.76 0.48 -1.77
CA HIS A 96 -6.98 1.25 -1.72
C HIS A 96 -6.61 2.68 -2.11
N ASN A 97 -7.12 3.16 -3.26
CA ASN A 97 -6.68 4.39 -3.89
C ASN A 97 -5.25 4.25 -4.43
N LYS A 98 -5.10 3.34 -5.38
CA LYS A 98 -3.78 2.98 -5.91
C LYS A 98 -2.99 4.16 -6.47
N ALA A 99 -3.66 5.21 -6.92
CA ALA A 99 -2.97 6.37 -7.46
C ALA A 99 -1.98 6.96 -6.45
N PHE A 100 -2.34 6.96 -5.18
CA PHE A 100 -1.45 7.43 -4.13
C PHE A 100 -0.28 6.48 -3.91
N ASP A 101 -0.57 5.21 -3.63
CA ASP A 101 0.46 4.24 -3.29
C ASP A 101 1.39 3.95 -4.46
N GLU A 102 0.85 3.85 -5.66
CA GLU A 102 1.65 3.64 -6.84
C GLU A 102 2.57 4.83 -7.10
N SER A 103 2.07 6.06 -6.91
CA SER A 103 2.89 7.25 -7.11
C SER A 103 4.01 7.35 -6.06
N CYS A 104 3.72 6.95 -4.82
CA CYS A 104 4.74 6.90 -3.77
C CYS A 104 5.83 5.91 -4.13
N LEU A 105 5.44 4.71 -4.54
CA LEU A 105 6.40 3.66 -4.86
C LEU A 105 7.29 4.05 -6.03
N LYS A 106 6.71 4.59 -7.08
CA LYS A 106 7.48 5.04 -8.24
C LYS A 106 8.42 6.19 -7.88
N ALA A 107 7.94 7.14 -7.09
CA ALA A 107 8.72 8.31 -6.70
C ALA A 107 9.92 7.91 -5.84
N VAL A 108 9.73 7.03 -4.88
CA VAL A 108 10.80 6.63 -3.98
C VAL A 108 11.82 5.74 -4.69
N PHE A 109 11.38 4.88 -5.62
CA PHE A 109 12.30 4.12 -6.45
C PHE A 109 13.19 5.06 -7.28
N ARG A 110 12.58 6.09 -7.87
CA ARG A 110 13.33 7.06 -8.67
C ARG A 110 14.33 7.83 -7.81
N MET A 111 13.91 8.29 -6.64
CA MET A 111 14.76 9.06 -5.76
C MET A 111 15.99 8.27 -5.34
N TYR A 112 15.84 6.99 -5.03
CA TYR A 112 16.95 6.13 -4.63
C TYR A 112 17.63 5.44 -5.81
N GLN A 113 17.27 5.81 -7.05
CA GLN A 113 17.88 5.27 -8.27
C GLN A 113 17.77 3.74 -8.33
N MET A 114 16.61 3.22 -7.96
CA MET A 114 16.32 1.80 -8.02
C MET A 114 15.53 1.49 -9.29
N ASP A 115 15.77 0.32 -9.89
CA ASP A 115 15.03 -0.11 -11.06
C ASP A 115 13.62 -0.53 -10.66
N TYR A 116 12.61 0.12 -11.26
CA TYR A 116 11.22 -0.15 -10.96
C TYR A 116 10.70 -1.27 -11.87
N PRO A 117 10.23 -2.40 -11.31
CA PRO A 117 9.82 -3.56 -12.13
C PRO A 117 8.46 -3.44 -12.81
N ASP A 118 7.86 -2.26 -12.83
CA ASP A 118 6.52 -2.05 -13.40
C ASP A 118 5.47 -2.98 -12.78
N TYR A 119 5.41 -2.97 -11.47
CA TYR A 119 4.44 -3.79 -10.74
C TYR A 119 3.01 -3.53 -11.25
N PRO A 120 2.24 -4.57 -11.59
CA PRO A 120 0.83 -4.37 -11.88
C PRO A 120 0.12 -3.90 -10.61
N PHE A 121 -0.65 -2.81 -10.73
CA PHE A 121 -1.37 -2.25 -9.59
C PHE A 121 -2.87 -2.28 -9.86
N TYR A 122 -3.63 -2.70 -8.85
CA TYR A 122 -5.08 -2.69 -8.90
C TYR A 122 -5.63 -1.88 -7.73
N CYS A 123 -6.75 -1.21 -7.97
CA CYS A 123 -7.31 -0.28 -6.99
C CYS A 123 -8.61 -0.81 -6.42
N THR A 124 -8.63 -1.11 -5.12
CA THR A 124 -9.85 -1.56 -4.46
C THR A 124 -10.87 -0.44 -4.33
N LEU A 125 -10.44 0.81 -4.26
CA LEU A 125 -11.34 1.94 -4.19
C LEU A 125 -12.19 2.04 -5.48
N ILE A 126 -11.55 1.94 -6.63
CA ILE A 126 -12.25 1.97 -7.91
C ILE A 126 -13.19 0.78 -8.02
N LYS A 127 -12.71 -0.40 -7.64
CA LYS A 127 -13.52 -1.61 -7.69
C LYS A 127 -14.73 -1.50 -6.77
N SER A 128 -14.54 -0.96 -5.57
CA SER A 128 -15.64 -0.82 -4.61
C SER A 128 -16.72 0.13 -5.14
N ARG A 129 -16.32 1.18 -5.86
CA ARG A 129 -17.29 2.11 -6.45
C ARG A 129 -18.11 1.45 -7.55
N GLN A 130 -17.55 0.46 -8.22
CA GLN A 130 -18.28 -0.32 -9.23
C GLN A 130 -19.26 -1.30 -8.58
N VAL A 131 -18.85 -1.92 -7.49
CA VAL A 131 -19.68 -2.91 -6.79
C VAL A 131 -20.77 -2.25 -5.96
N TRP A 132 -20.45 -1.14 -5.28
CA TRP A 132 -21.39 -0.40 -4.45
C TRP A 132 -21.42 1.06 -4.89
N PRO A 133 -22.17 1.41 -5.93
CA PRO A 133 -22.23 2.78 -6.39
C PRO A 133 -22.77 3.71 -5.30
N GLY A 134 -22.10 4.84 -5.13
CA GLY A 134 -22.48 5.82 -4.13
C GLY A 134 -22.00 5.46 -2.72
N GLY A 135 -22.20 6.37 -1.78
CA GLY A 135 -21.80 6.16 -0.40
C GLY A 135 -20.30 6.33 -0.18
N HIS A 136 -19.87 5.90 0.98
CA HIS A 136 -18.46 5.99 1.37
C HIS A 136 -17.70 4.74 0.99
N HIS A 137 -16.44 4.91 0.61
CA HIS A 137 -15.59 3.82 0.16
C HIS A 137 -14.25 3.81 0.89
N ASN A 138 -14.22 4.27 2.14
CA ASN A 138 -13.04 4.16 2.98
C ASN A 138 -12.69 2.70 3.19
N LEU A 139 -11.43 2.40 3.38
CA LEU A 139 -10.99 1.02 3.48
C LEU A 139 -11.70 0.24 4.59
N ASP A 140 -11.89 0.85 5.75
CA ASP A 140 -12.59 0.20 6.85
C ASP A 140 -14.03 -0.16 6.50
N ILE A 141 -14.73 0.73 5.79
CA ILE A 141 -16.11 0.49 5.36
C ILE A 141 -16.15 -0.65 4.33
N ILE A 142 -15.22 -0.64 3.39
CA ILE A 142 -15.15 -1.68 2.37
C ILE A 142 -14.81 -3.03 2.99
N ALA A 143 -13.87 -3.06 3.93
CA ALA A 143 -13.51 -4.29 4.63
C ALA A 143 -14.70 -4.84 5.39
N GLU A 144 -15.47 -3.97 6.07
CA GLU A 144 -16.67 -4.38 6.78
C GLU A 144 -17.70 -5.00 5.84
N ARG A 145 -17.91 -4.38 4.66
CA ARG A 145 -18.84 -4.91 3.66
C ARG A 145 -18.40 -6.27 3.12
N CYS A 146 -17.11 -6.54 3.13
CA CYS A 146 -16.57 -7.82 2.71
C CYS A 146 -16.47 -8.84 3.85
N GLY A 147 -16.87 -8.46 5.06
CA GLY A 147 -16.86 -9.36 6.19
C GLY A 147 -15.54 -9.43 6.95
N TYR A 148 -14.67 -8.47 6.76
CA TYR A 148 -13.38 -8.42 7.46
C TYR A 148 -13.41 -7.37 8.57
N ASP A 149 -12.74 -7.68 9.66
CA ASP A 149 -12.57 -6.74 10.77
C ASP A 149 -11.10 -6.28 10.73
N LEU A 150 -10.90 -4.99 10.61
CA LEU A 150 -9.55 -4.41 10.53
C LEU A 150 -9.00 -4.00 11.90
N LYS A 151 -9.73 -4.23 12.96
CA LYS A 151 -9.26 -3.89 14.30
C LYS A 151 -8.13 -4.77 14.78
#